data_c47595817d7d6b342f7939568720d2da
#
_entry.id   c47595817d7d6b342f7939568720d2da
#
_cell.length_a   1.000
_cell.length_b   1.000
_cell.length_c   1.000
_cell.angle_alpha   90.00
_cell.angle_beta   90.00
_cell.angle_gamma   90.00
#
_symmetry.space_group_name_H-M   'P 1'
#
loop_
_entity.id
_entity.type
_entity.pdbx_description
1 polymer ?
#
loop_
_entity_poly.entity_id
_entity_poly.type
_entity_poly.pdbx_seq_one_letter_code
_entity_poly.pdbx_strand_id
1 'polypeptide(L)'
;MANAFTYQILKDDTQHVVIKLTGKFDGSGQESNAVRIMANSFSGALATNGYPVANTQPGGVANTALSYYGLSLYRLWYDCSSSTTADVEMNWQATAPQTLFLLNGNGEYDGNGNWITIPNNTLGAAGANGNIGIFTRGMIANDSYTIIAEFRKHNEYYSRGQFRDPAAFNYSPYGLTPGGNNGLDH
;
A
#
# COMPACT_ATOMS: atom_id res chain seq x y z
N MET A 1 -11.77 -8.03 27.91
CA MET A 1 -10.55 -7.41 27.37
C MET A 1 -10.90 -6.95 25.96
N ALA A 2 -10.16 -6.02 25.40
CA ALA A 2 -10.39 -5.62 23.99
C ALA A 2 -9.46 -6.45 23.09
N ASN A 3 -9.85 -6.65 21.83
CA ASN A 3 -8.97 -7.21 20.81
C ASN A 3 -7.62 -6.47 20.80
N ALA A 4 -6.52 -7.19 20.65
CA ALA A 4 -5.17 -6.63 20.64
C ALA A 4 -4.58 -6.72 19.23
N PHE A 5 -4.14 -5.57 18.71
CA PHE A 5 -3.54 -5.47 17.39
C PHE A 5 -2.17 -4.81 17.48
N THR A 6 -1.21 -5.32 16.73
CA THR A 6 0.11 -4.70 16.61
C THR A 6 0.48 -4.47 15.15
N TYR A 7 1.24 -3.41 14.94
CA TYR A 7 1.82 -3.05 13.66
C TYR A 7 3.31 -2.80 13.86
N GLN A 8 4.13 -3.37 13.03
CA GLN A 8 5.58 -3.20 13.07
C GLN A 8 6.15 -3.09 11.66
N ILE A 9 6.93 -2.06 11.41
CA ILE A 9 7.75 -1.96 10.21
C ILE A 9 9.04 -2.73 10.46
N LEU A 10 9.29 -3.79 9.68
CA LEU A 10 10.49 -4.60 9.76
C LEU A 10 11.59 -4.06 8.86
N LYS A 11 11.21 -3.48 7.74
CA LYS A 11 12.11 -2.86 6.77
C LYS A 11 11.36 -1.76 6.03
N ASP A 12 12.02 -0.65 5.78
CA ASP A 12 11.47 0.44 4.99
C ASP A 12 12.60 1.14 4.22
N ASP A 13 12.82 0.71 2.99
CA ASP A 13 13.81 1.29 2.10
C ASP A 13 13.16 2.11 0.96
N THR A 14 13.94 2.52 0.00
CA THR A 14 13.48 3.38 -1.11
C THR A 14 12.50 2.69 -2.07
N GLN A 15 12.51 1.36 -2.10
CA GLN A 15 11.74 0.58 -3.07
C GLN A 15 10.73 -0.34 -2.42
N HIS A 16 11.06 -0.87 -1.24
CA HIS A 16 10.26 -1.88 -0.56
C HIS A 16 9.98 -1.50 0.88
N VAL A 17 8.87 -1.95 1.36
CA VAL A 17 8.52 -1.93 2.78
C VAL A 17 8.07 -3.32 3.20
N VAL A 18 8.60 -3.80 4.32
CA VAL A 18 8.19 -5.06 4.96
C VAL A 18 7.54 -4.73 6.29
N ILE A 19 6.33 -5.20 6.47
CA ILE A 19 5.56 -4.96 7.67
C ILE A 19 5.11 -6.28 8.29
N LYS A 20 4.92 -6.24 9.61
CA LYS A 20 4.27 -7.30 10.36
C LYS A 20 3.02 -6.75 11.03
N LEU A 21 1.92 -7.45 10.84
CA LEU A 21 0.67 -7.24 11.55
C LEU A 21 0.36 -8.45 12.41
N THR A 22 -0.14 -8.22 13.61
CA THR A 22 -0.72 -9.30 14.41
C THR A 22 -2.04 -8.84 15.00
N GLY A 23 -3.00 -9.74 15.01
CA GLY A 23 -4.28 -9.56 15.67
C GLY A 23 -4.55 -10.72 16.60
N LYS A 24 -5.02 -10.43 17.82
CA LYS A 24 -5.51 -11.40 18.78
C LYS A 24 -6.89 -11.00 19.24
N PHE A 25 -7.83 -11.92 19.14
CA PHE A 25 -9.24 -11.69 19.41
C PHE A 25 -9.61 -12.13 20.81
N ASP A 26 -10.47 -11.37 21.45
CA ASP A 26 -11.08 -11.69 22.75
C ASP A 26 -12.57 -12.07 22.64
N GLY A 27 -13.08 -12.11 21.40
CA GLY A 27 -14.47 -12.39 21.09
C GLY A 27 -15.40 -11.18 21.14
N SER A 28 -14.89 -9.96 21.40
CA SER A 28 -15.71 -8.76 21.50
C SER A 28 -16.16 -8.17 20.17
N GLY A 29 -15.57 -8.61 19.04
CA GLY A 29 -15.95 -8.11 17.71
C GLY A 29 -14.96 -8.47 16.62
N GLN A 30 -15.34 -8.10 15.39
CA GLN A 30 -14.56 -8.29 14.18
C GLN A 30 -13.91 -6.98 13.73
N GLU A 31 -12.85 -7.05 12.94
CA GLU A 31 -12.36 -5.89 12.20
C GLU A 31 -13.26 -5.64 10.99
N SER A 32 -13.66 -4.42 10.80
CA SER A 32 -14.47 -4.01 9.65
C SER A 32 -13.72 -2.92 8.88
N ASN A 33 -12.93 -3.34 7.91
CA ASN A 33 -12.09 -2.46 7.09
C ASN A 33 -11.19 -1.53 7.94
N ALA A 34 -10.70 -2.05 9.04
CA ALA A 34 -9.81 -1.28 9.91
C ALA A 34 -8.50 -0.98 9.19
N VAL A 35 -8.18 0.29 8.96
CA VAL A 35 -6.91 0.69 8.36
C VAL A 35 -5.76 0.26 9.25
N ARG A 36 -4.94 -0.65 8.77
CA ARG A 36 -3.77 -1.18 9.49
C ARG A 36 -2.45 -0.75 8.86
N ILE A 37 -2.47 -0.41 7.59
CA ILE A 37 -1.28 0.02 6.86
C ILE A 37 -1.57 1.36 6.22
N MET A 38 -0.84 2.38 6.66
CA MET A 38 -0.94 3.74 6.14
C MET A 38 0.18 3.95 5.12
N ALA A 39 -0.16 3.99 3.85
CA ALA A 39 0.82 4.10 2.76
C ALA A 39 1.64 5.39 2.82
N ASN A 40 1.07 6.47 3.34
CA ASN A 40 1.75 7.76 3.50
C ASN A 40 2.74 7.81 4.68
N SER A 41 2.76 6.79 5.53
CA SER A 41 3.68 6.74 6.69
C SER A 41 5.04 6.15 6.33
N PHE A 42 5.20 5.62 5.13
CA PHE A 42 6.45 4.99 4.73
C PHE A 42 7.50 6.01 4.31
N SER A 43 8.76 5.63 4.51
CA SER A 43 9.91 6.44 4.15
C SER A 43 9.86 6.84 2.68
N GLY A 44 10.18 8.09 2.41
CA GLY A 44 10.16 8.65 1.06
C GLY A 44 8.78 8.96 0.50
N ALA A 45 7.69 8.80 1.27
CA ALA A 45 6.36 9.21 0.84
C ALA A 45 6.35 10.70 0.48
N LEU A 46 5.96 11.00 -0.76
CA LEU A 46 5.90 12.38 -1.25
C LEU A 46 4.65 13.05 -0.69
N ALA A 47 4.78 14.32 -0.29
CA ALA A 47 3.62 15.07 0.17
C ALA A 47 2.59 15.20 -0.95
N THR A 48 1.33 14.93 -0.64
CA THR A 48 0.22 14.97 -1.59
C THR A 48 0.03 16.35 -2.25
N ASN A 49 0.54 17.41 -1.63
CA ASN A 49 0.44 18.78 -2.11
C ASN A 49 1.54 19.18 -3.13
N GLY A 50 2.52 18.32 -3.38
CA GLY A 50 3.69 18.63 -4.20
C GLY A 50 3.71 17.98 -5.57
N TYR A 51 2.87 17.01 -5.81
CA TYR A 51 2.74 16.36 -7.10
C TYR A 51 1.33 16.48 -7.62
N PRO A 52 1.10 17.41 -8.53
CA PRO A 52 0.07 17.17 -9.50
C PRO A 52 0.55 15.95 -10.28
N VAL A 53 0.03 14.76 -9.99
CA VAL A 53 -0.04 13.75 -11.03
C VAL A 53 -0.88 14.40 -12.11
N ALA A 54 -0.21 15.13 -12.98
CA ALA A 54 -0.83 15.66 -14.17
C ALA A 54 -1.12 14.47 -15.06
N ASN A 55 -2.14 13.73 -14.71
CA ASN A 55 -2.83 12.94 -15.68
C ASN A 55 -3.64 13.90 -16.53
N THR A 56 -2.93 14.66 -17.33
CA THR A 56 -3.52 15.37 -18.45
C THR A 56 -3.87 14.33 -19.49
N GLN A 57 -4.96 13.60 -19.25
CA GLN A 57 -5.62 12.99 -20.39
C GLN A 57 -5.89 14.06 -21.42
N PRO A 58 -5.70 13.76 -22.73
CA PRO A 58 -6.09 14.66 -23.78
C PRO A 58 -7.59 14.94 -23.63
N GLY A 59 -7.96 16.15 -23.17
CA GLY A 59 -9.34 16.49 -22.89
C GLY A 59 -9.54 17.54 -21.80
N GLY A 60 -8.48 17.97 -21.13
CA GLY A 60 -8.50 19.19 -20.31
C GLY A 60 -9.37 19.15 -19.04
N VAL A 61 -9.64 17.99 -18.47
CA VAL A 61 -10.28 17.93 -17.14
C VAL A 61 -9.20 18.21 -16.09
N ALA A 62 -9.37 19.31 -15.38
CA ALA A 62 -8.52 19.66 -14.25
C ALA A 62 -8.46 18.49 -13.26
N ASN A 63 -7.28 17.93 -13.09
CA ASN A 63 -7.05 16.83 -12.16
C ASN A 63 -7.13 17.35 -10.74
N THR A 64 -8.15 16.95 -10.02
CA THR A 64 -8.11 16.96 -8.57
C THR A 64 -6.95 16.07 -8.15
N ALA A 65 -5.98 16.64 -7.44
CA ALA A 65 -4.82 15.93 -6.93
C ALA A 65 -5.28 14.62 -6.27
N LEU A 66 -4.98 13.50 -6.90
CA LEU A 66 -5.31 12.19 -6.34
C LEU A 66 -4.38 11.97 -5.15
N SER A 67 -4.93 12.02 -3.96
CA SER A 67 -4.20 11.85 -2.71
C SER A 67 -4.05 10.38 -2.34
N TYR A 68 -3.46 9.59 -3.21
CA TYR A 68 -3.20 8.19 -2.97
C TYR A 68 -1.73 7.81 -3.18
N TYR A 69 -1.31 6.73 -2.56
CA TYR A 69 0.03 6.19 -2.69
C TYR A 69 0.00 4.83 -3.37
N GLY A 70 0.78 4.66 -4.43
CA GLY A 70 0.87 3.41 -5.16
C GLY A 70 1.78 2.40 -4.47
N LEU A 71 1.20 1.28 -4.07
CA LEU A 71 1.88 0.10 -3.57
C LEU A 71 1.47 -1.10 -4.40
N SER A 72 2.36 -2.09 -4.50
CA SER A 72 2.02 -3.42 -5.00
C SER A 72 2.46 -4.46 -3.99
N LEU A 73 1.60 -5.43 -3.68
CA LEU A 73 1.99 -6.55 -2.85
C LEU A 73 3.01 -7.39 -3.62
N TYR A 74 4.17 -7.60 -3.00
CA TYR A 74 5.29 -8.32 -3.59
C TYR A 74 5.43 -9.71 -3.02
N ARG A 75 5.35 -9.84 -1.68
CA ARG A 75 5.38 -11.10 -0.95
C ARG A 75 4.45 -11.04 0.24
N LEU A 76 3.97 -12.18 0.64
CA LEU A 76 3.08 -12.34 1.78
C LEU A 76 3.34 -13.67 2.46
N TRP A 77 3.48 -13.63 3.77
CA TRP A 77 3.44 -14.80 4.65
C TRP A 77 2.36 -14.56 5.68
N TYR A 78 1.56 -15.56 5.94
CA TYR A 78 0.50 -15.43 6.91
C TYR A 78 0.23 -16.72 7.66
N ASP A 79 -0.23 -16.55 8.88
CA ASP A 79 -0.76 -17.59 9.74
C ASP A 79 -2.01 -17.05 10.43
N CYS A 80 -3.15 -17.65 10.12
CA CYS A 80 -4.45 -17.34 10.71
C CYS A 80 -4.85 -18.55 11.56
N SER A 81 -4.51 -18.50 12.84
CA SER A 81 -4.90 -19.52 13.83
C SER A 81 -6.33 -19.25 14.26
N SER A 82 -7.23 -20.04 13.74
CA SER A 82 -8.67 -19.97 14.04
C SER A 82 -9.21 -21.33 14.43
N SER A 83 -10.06 -21.33 15.43
CA SER A 83 -10.77 -22.53 15.91
C SER A 83 -11.99 -22.87 15.05
N THR A 84 -12.34 -22.02 14.10
CA THR A 84 -13.53 -22.12 13.23
C THR A 84 -13.19 -21.82 11.78
N THR A 85 -14.21 -21.63 10.95
CA THR A 85 -14.08 -21.17 9.55
C THR A 85 -13.85 -19.66 9.44
N ALA A 86 -13.11 -19.06 10.36
CA ALA A 86 -12.81 -17.65 10.31
C ALA A 86 -11.87 -17.31 9.15
N ASP A 87 -12.02 -16.12 8.61
CA ASP A 87 -11.16 -15.57 7.58
C ASP A 87 -10.67 -14.17 7.91
N VAL A 88 -9.54 -13.81 7.32
CA VAL A 88 -8.95 -12.48 7.34
C VAL A 88 -8.81 -11.99 5.92
N GLU A 89 -9.37 -10.84 5.61
CA GLU A 89 -9.32 -10.24 4.30
C GLU A 89 -8.49 -8.96 4.33
N MET A 90 -7.49 -8.88 3.49
CA MET A 90 -6.74 -7.64 3.22
C MET A 90 -7.40 -6.90 2.07
N ASN A 91 -7.62 -5.59 2.21
CA ASN A 91 -8.28 -4.79 1.20
C ASN A 91 -7.51 -3.50 0.89
N TRP A 92 -7.45 -3.14 -0.38
CA TRP A 92 -7.13 -1.78 -0.78
C TRP A 92 -8.25 -0.83 -0.36
N GLN A 93 -7.89 0.26 0.31
CA GLN A 93 -8.84 1.26 0.79
C GLN A 93 -9.38 2.11 -0.37
N ALA A 94 -10.70 2.17 -0.46
CA ALA A 94 -11.46 3.07 -1.34
C ALA A 94 -12.88 3.21 -0.76
N THR A 95 -13.72 4.04 -1.37
CA THR A 95 -15.15 4.09 -1.04
C THR A 95 -15.82 2.72 -1.24
N ALA A 96 -15.40 1.99 -2.28
CA ALA A 96 -15.66 0.57 -2.47
C ALA A 96 -14.32 -0.19 -2.35
N PRO A 97 -14.00 -0.74 -1.16
CA PRO A 97 -12.75 -1.47 -0.96
C PRO A 97 -12.63 -2.65 -1.92
N GLN A 98 -11.40 -2.93 -2.35
CA GLN A 98 -11.10 -4.04 -3.23
C GLN A 98 -10.26 -5.07 -2.50
N THR A 99 -10.67 -6.31 -2.53
CA THR A 99 -9.91 -7.41 -1.92
C THR A 99 -8.54 -7.52 -2.54
N LEU A 100 -7.52 -7.39 -1.70
CA LEU A 100 -6.12 -7.64 -2.07
C LEU A 100 -5.81 -9.12 -1.93
N PHE A 101 -6.16 -9.70 -0.79
CA PHE A 101 -5.90 -11.10 -0.48
C PHE A 101 -6.86 -11.63 0.58
N LEU A 102 -7.30 -12.87 0.42
CA LEU A 102 -8.10 -13.61 1.41
C LEU A 102 -7.20 -14.64 2.10
N LEU A 103 -7.12 -14.57 3.43
CA LEU A 103 -6.23 -15.36 4.25
C LEU A 103 -7.04 -16.34 5.08
N ASN A 104 -6.72 -17.63 4.96
CA ASN A 104 -7.31 -18.69 5.76
C ASN A 104 -6.25 -19.73 6.06
N GLY A 105 -6.13 -20.16 7.33
CA GLY A 105 -5.06 -21.05 7.76
C GLY A 105 -3.69 -20.38 7.63
N ASN A 106 -2.72 -21.07 7.04
CA ASN A 106 -1.39 -20.56 6.83
C ASN A 106 -0.99 -20.64 5.35
N GLY A 107 -0.13 -19.73 4.92
CA GLY A 107 0.33 -19.74 3.54
C GLY A 107 1.32 -18.64 3.23
N GLU A 108 1.73 -18.64 1.98
CA GLU A 108 2.63 -17.64 1.43
C GLU A 108 2.24 -17.28 0.00
N TYR A 109 2.59 -16.07 -0.40
CA TYR A 109 2.57 -15.61 -1.78
C TYR A 109 3.92 -14.96 -2.09
N ASP A 110 4.61 -15.48 -3.10
CA ASP A 110 5.93 -15.00 -3.54
C ASP A 110 5.96 -14.61 -5.02
N GLY A 111 4.79 -14.38 -5.60
CA GLY A 111 4.67 -14.16 -7.04
C GLY A 111 4.96 -15.41 -7.85
N ASN A 112 4.82 -16.60 -7.24
CA ASN A 112 5.10 -17.89 -7.84
C ASN A 112 6.52 -18.00 -8.43
N GLY A 113 7.50 -17.40 -7.74
CA GLY A 113 8.90 -17.35 -8.18
C GLY A 113 9.18 -16.43 -9.37
N ASN A 114 8.14 -15.83 -9.96
CA ASN A 114 8.24 -15.01 -11.17
C ASN A 114 8.19 -13.50 -10.93
N TRP A 115 8.32 -13.06 -9.67
CA TRP A 115 8.31 -11.64 -9.31
C TRP A 115 7.00 -10.91 -9.65
N ILE A 116 5.91 -11.65 -9.81
CA ILE A 116 4.60 -11.09 -10.07
C ILE A 116 4.14 -10.32 -8.83
N THR A 117 3.81 -9.06 -9.00
CA THR A 117 3.24 -8.24 -7.95
C THR A 117 1.74 -8.12 -8.13
N ILE A 118 1.00 -8.00 -7.01
CA ILE A 118 -0.42 -7.66 -7.05
C ILE A 118 -0.54 -6.14 -6.91
N PRO A 119 -0.86 -5.42 -7.99
CA PRO A 119 -0.96 -3.97 -7.95
C PRO A 119 -2.21 -3.51 -7.19
N ASN A 120 -2.16 -2.27 -6.70
CA ASN A 120 -3.37 -1.64 -6.20
C ASN A 120 -4.29 -1.26 -7.37
N ASN A 121 -5.38 -1.99 -7.51
CA ASN A 121 -6.37 -1.80 -8.56
C ASN A 121 -7.43 -0.74 -8.23
N THR A 122 -7.38 -0.14 -7.03
CA THR A 122 -8.27 0.96 -6.65
C THR A 122 -7.72 2.34 -7.00
N LEU A 123 -6.48 2.42 -7.51
CA LEU A 123 -5.88 3.69 -7.87
C LEU A 123 -6.76 4.42 -8.89
N GLY A 124 -7.17 5.65 -8.53
CA GLY A 124 -8.13 6.44 -9.31
C GLY A 124 -9.60 6.24 -8.93
N ALA A 125 -9.93 5.25 -8.11
CA ALA A 125 -11.28 5.10 -7.57
C ALA A 125 -11.59 6.14 -6.48
N ALA A 126 -12.87 6.46 -6.30
CA ALA A 126 -13.30 7.39 -5.26
C ALA A 126 -12.84 6.90 -3.87
N GLY A 127 -12.21 7.77 -3.09
CA GLY A 127 -11.72 7.47 -1.73
C GLY A 127 -10.49 6.57 -1.67
N ALA A 128 -9.89 6.21 -2.81
CA ALA A 128 -8.62 5.50 -2.84
C ALA A 128 -7.51 6.37 -2.26
N ASN A 129 -6.70 5.80 -1.36
CA ASN A 129 -5.59 6.51 -0.72
C ASN A 129 -4.30 5.68 -0.65
N GLY A 130 -4.33 4.44 -1.16
CA GLY A 130 -3.21 3.51 -1.11
C GLY A 130 -3.07 2.73 0.19
N ASN A 131 -3.86 3.06 1.20
CA ASN A 131 -3.86 2.35 2.48
C ASN A 131 -4.46 0.94 2.33
N ILE A 132 -4.16 0.09 3.30
CA ILE A 132 -4.69 -1.26 3.36
C ILE A 132 -5.45 -1.45 4.65
N GLY A 133 -6.66 -1.94 4.52
CA GLY A 133 -7.54 -2.30 5.62
C GLY A 133 -7.60 -3.81 5.83
N ILE A 134 -8.00 -4.19 7.02
CA ILE A 134 -8.26 -5.57 7.40
C ILE A 134 -9.74 -5.74 7.72
N PHE A 135 -10.33 -6.77 7.15
CA PHE A 135 -11.60 -7.35 7.57
C PHE A 135 -11.35 -8.70 8.22
N THR A 136 -12.13 -9.01 9.22
CA THR A 136 -12.16 -10.36 9.79
C THR A 136 -13.59 -10.84 9.92
N ARG A 137 -13.81 -12.13 9.72
CA ARG A 137 -15.11 -12.77 9.85
C ARG A 137 -14.96 -14.06 10.65
N GLY A 138 -15.90 -14.30 11.54
CA GLY A 138 -15.94 -15.55 12.32
C GLY A 138 -14.86 -15.70 13.39
N MET A 139 -14.05 -14.68 13.65
CA MET A 139 -13.05 -14.72 14.72
C MET A 139 -13.71 -14.75 16.10
N ILE A 140 -13.27 -15.67 16.93
CA ILE A 140 -13.74 -15.82 18.32
C ILE A 140 -12.60 -15.58 19.31
N ALA A 141 -12.88 -15.69 20.58
CA ALA A 141 -11.86 -15.53 21.63
C ALA A 141 -10.70 -16.52 21.45
N ASN A 142 -9.48 -16.01 21.53
CA ASN A 142 -8.20 -16.68 21.32
C ASN A 142 -7.81 -16.92 19.86
N ASP A 143 -8.66 -16.66 18.90
CA ASP A 143 -8.24 -16.64 17.50
C ASP A 143 -7.21 -15.52 17.28
N SER A 144 -6.34 -15.73 16.32
CA SER A 144 -5.29 -14.77 16.02
C SER A 144 -4.87 -14.83 14.55
N TYR A 145 -4.28 -13.76 14.07
CA TYR A 145 -3.56 -13.76 12.81
C TYR A 145 -2.17 -13.13 12.95
N THR A 146 -1.25 -13.61 12.15
CA THR A 146 0.03 -12.96 11.89
C THR A 146 0.19 -12.82 10.38
N ILE A 147 0.50 -11.61 9.93
CA ILE A 147 0.71 -11.30 8.52
C ILE A 147 2.07 -10.61 8.41
N ILE A 148 2.95 -11.11 7.54
CA ILE A 148 4.17 -10.41 7.14
C ILE A 148 4.02 -10.13 5.65
N ALA A 149 3.94 -8.87 5.28
CA ALA A 149 3.73 -8.44 3.91
C ALA A 149 4.87 -7.54 3.45
N GLU A 150 5.38 -7.83 2.26
CA GLU A 150 6.34 -6.99 1.55
C GLU A 150 5.62 -6.29 0.40
N PHE A 151 5.71 -4.97 0.39
CA PHE A 151 5.16 -4.15 -0.68
C PHE A 151 6.28 -3.46 -1.44
N ARG A 152 6.13 -3.41 -2.75
CA ARG A 152 6.92 -2.55 -3.61
C ARG A 152 6.30 -1.17 -3.69
N LYS A 153 7.10 -0.15 -3.44
CA LYS A 153 6.73 1.25 -3.57
C LYS A 153 6.82 1.70 -5.02
N HIS A 154 5.79 2.40 -5.51
CA HIS A 154 5.83 2.96 -6.84
C HIS A 154 6.54 4.31 -6.82
N ASN A 155 7.49 4.50 -7.71
CA ASN A 155 8.38 5.67 -7.75
C ASN A 155 7.67 7.00 -7.97
N GLU A 156 6.45 6.96 -8.47
CA GLU A 156 5.62 8.13 -8.69
C GLU A 156 5.15 8.76 -7.38
N TYR A 157 5.11 7.96 -6.30
CA TYR A 157 4.56 8.34 -5.00
C TYR A 157 5.60 8.36 -3.88
N TYR A 158 6.76 7.76 -4.12
CA TYR A 158 7.83 7.68 -3.14
C TYR A 158 9.16 8.17 -3.72
N SER A 159 9.87 8.99 -2.96
CA SER A 159 11.21 9.44 -3.33
C SER A 159 12.20 8.28 -3.31
N ARG A 160 13.00 8.17 -4.34
CA ARG A 160 14.11 7.20 -4.44
C ARG A 160 15.40 7.65 -3.74
N GLY A 161 15.35 8.59 -2.79
CA GLY A 161 16.54 9.11 -2.13
C GLY A 161 17.21 10.22 -2.94
N GLN A 162 18.50 10.40 -2.79
CA GLN A 162 19.32 11.57 -3.11
C GLN A 162 19.14 12.25 -4.49
N PHE A 163 18.36 11.68 -5.39
CA PHE A 163 18.21 12.19 -6.75
C PHE A 163 16.90 12.91 -7.05
N ARG A 164 16.08 13.16 -6.03
CA ARG A 164 14.84 13.91 -6.23
C ARG A 164 14.67 14.98 -5.17
N ASP A 165 15.20 16.13 -5.47
CA ASP A 165 14.65 17.37 -4.98
C ASP A 165 13.41 17.69 -5.82
N PRO A 166 12.18 17.59 -5.26
CA PRO A 166 10.98 17.91 -6.00
C PRO A 166 10.95 19.37 -6.48
N ALA A 167 11.72 20.25 -5.83
CA ALA A 167 11.86 21.65 -6.22
C ALA A 167 12.83 21.84 -7.39
N ALA A 168 13.75 20.88 -7.62
CA ALA A 168 14.74 20.96 -8.70
C ALA A 168 14.29 20.31 -10.01
N PHE A 169 13.23 19.50 -9.97
CA PHE A 169 12.71 18.82 -11.16
C PHE A 169 11.33 19.35 -11.54
N ASN A 170 11.30 20.25 -12.48
CA ASN A 170 10.13 20.43 -13.32
C ASN A 170 9.93 19.13 -14.11
N TYR A 171 9.16 18.22 -13.59
CA TYR A 171 8.96 16.93 -14.22
C TYR A 171 8.08 17.10 -15.47
N SER A 172 8.72 17.14 -16.62
CA SER A 172 8.06 16.74 -17.86
C SER A 172 7.92 15.22 -17.85
N PRO A 173 6.77 14.63 -18.16
CA PRO A 173 6.62 13.18 -18.27
C PRO A 173 7.59 12.54 -19.28
N TYR A 174 8.27 13.35 -20.06
CA TYR A 174 9.31 12.95 -21.01
C TYR A 174 10.73 13.21 -20.51
N GLY A 175 10.92 13.61 -19.25
CA GLY A 175 12.26 13.83 -18.67
C GLY A 175 13.00 15.05 -19.21
N LEU A 176 12.36 15.84 -20.05
CA LEU A 176 12.94 17.03 -20.67
C LEU A 176 12.19 18.26 -20.18
N THR A 177 12.84 19.13 -19.44
CA THR A 177 12.35 20.47 -19.23
C THR A 177 12.63 21.27 -20.50
N PRO A 178 11.65 22.01 -21.06
CA PRO A 178 11.96 22.98 -22.10
C PRO A 178 13.00 23.97 -21.55
N GLY A 179 14.21 23.92 -22.09
CA GLY A 179 15.34 24.78 -21.64
C GLY A 179 16.14 24.21 -20.46
N GLY A 180 15.85 22.97 -19.99
CA GLY A 180 16.69 22.27 -19.04
C GLY A 180 17.97 21.82 -19.73
N ASN A 181 19.10 22.29 -19.23
CA ASN A 181 20.41 21.83 -19.67
C ASN A 181 20.54 20.37 -19.23
N ASN A 182 20.48 19.44 -20.18
CA ASN A 182 20.49 17.99 -19.93
C ASN A 182 21.87 17.49 -19.52
N GLY A 183 22.83 18.37 -19.30
CA GLY A 183 24.21 17.95 -19.01
C GLY A 183 24.89 17.24 -20.21
N LEU A 184 24.33 17.36 -21.40
CA LEU A 184 24.87 16.76 -22.62
C LEU A 184 25.53 17.80 -23.55
N ASP A 185 25.67 19.05 -23.10
CA ASP A 185 26.41 20.06 -23.80
C ASP A 185 27.90 19.92 -23.46
N HIS A 186 28.51 18.84 -23.89
CA HIS A 186 29.97 18.70 -24.02
C HIS A 186 30.31 17.75 -25.15
#